data_9cc60bceeba32de8df2effdf090fabf8
#
_entry.id   9cc60bceeba32de8df2effdf090fabf8
#
_cell.length_a   1.000
_cell.length_b   1.000
_cell.length_c   1.000
_cell.angle_alpha   90.00
_cell.angle_beta   90.00
_cell.angle_gamma   90.00
#
_symmetry.space_group_name_H-M   'P 1'
#
loop_
_entity.id
_entity.type
_entity.pdbx_description
1 polymer ?
#
loop_
_entity_poly.entity_id
_entity_poly.type
_entity_poly.pdbx_seq_one_letter_code
_entity_poly.pdbx_strand_id
1 'polypeptide(L)'
;DNPFTAGERLSMIKDSLNADPKIDCKKTLIIPIPDTNIHSTWTHTVDMLVPQYDAVFTNNAFTGYLFIQRNIMVIEPKLVNRLHFSGTEIRRRMLKNIKWTQLVPEQTLKIIEKINGVDRVKKISNSFHHKKI
;
A
#
# COMPACT_ATOMS: atom_id res chain seq x y z
N ASP A 1 2.56 10.87 -4.78
CA ASP A 1 3.50 10.29 -3.81
C ASP A 1 2.77 9.87 -2.54
N ASN A 2 3.31 8.84 -1.86
CA ASN A 2 2.72 8.37 -0.60
C ASN A 2 3.25 9.22 0.57
N PRO A 3 2.39 9.85 1.39
CA PRO A 3 2.83 10.70 2.50
C PRO A 3 3.43 9.91 3.68
N PHE A 4 3.29 8.59 3.68
CA PHE A 4 3.79 7.71 4.74
C PHE A 4 5.05 6.98 4.27
N THR A 5 6.04 6.90 5.16
CA THR A 5 7.30 6.17 4.90
C THR A 5 7.06 4.66 4.78
N ALA A 6 8.01 3.93 4.23
CA ALA A 6 7.93 2.46 4.17
C ALA A 6 7.79 1.84 5.57
N GLY A 7 8.56 2.33 6.56
CA GLY A 7 8.49 1.85 7.94
C GLY A 7 7.13 2.08 8.60
N GLU A 8 6.55 3.27 8.42
CA GLU A 8 5.20 3.58 8.94
C GLU A 8 4.15 2.65 8.32
N ARG A 9 4.21 2.44 7.00
CA ARG A 9 3.29 1.51 6.31
C ARG A 9 3.48 0.07 6.75
N LEU A 10 4.72 -0.36 6.98
CA LEU A 10 5.03 -1.68 7.54
C LEU A 10 4.35 -1.86 8.91
N SER A 11 4.48 -0.87 9.81
CA SER A 11 3.83 -0.91 11.11
C SER A 11 2.31 -0.98 11.00
N MET A 12 1.71 -0.15 10.12
CA MET A 12 0.26 -0.17 9.87
C MET A 12 -0.24 -1.55 9.43
N ILE A 13 0.46 -2.17 8.48
CA ILE A 13 0.09 -3.49 7.97
C ILE A 13 0.29 -4.55 9.05
N LYS A 14 1.48 -4.60 9.67
CA LYS A 14 1.82 -5.59 10.70
C LYS A 14 0.84 -5.57 11.86
N ASP A 15 0.56 -4.39 12.41
CA ASP A 15 -0.33 -4.26 13.56
C ASP A 15 -1.77 -4.61 13.20
N SER A 16 -2.22 -4.27 11.97
CA SER A 16 -3.55 -4.64 11.49
C SER A 16 -3.69 -6.15 11.27
N LEU A 17 -2.67 -6.81 10.70
CA LEU A 17 -2.66 -8.26 10.54
C LEU A 17 -2.64 -8.99 11.87
N ASN A 18 -1.82 -8.52 12.84
CA ASN A 18 -1.75 -9.10 14.19
C ASN A 18 -3.08 -8.99 14.96
N ALA A 19 -3.88 -8.00 14.66
CA ALA A 19 -5.18 -7.80 15.31
C ALA A 19 -6.31 -8.65 14.70
N ASP A 20 -6.11 -9.25 13.53
CA ASP A 20 -7.10 -10.12 12.91
C ASP A 20 -6.86 -11.59 13.30
N PRO A 21 -7.73 -12.20 14.13
CA PRO A 21 -7.54 -13.57 14.59
C PRO A 21 -7.63 -14.63 13.47
N LYS A 22 -8.10 -14.25 12.27
CA LYS A 22 -8.18 -15.14 11.10
C LYS A 22 -6.85 -15.24 10.36
N ILE A 23 -5.88 -14.38 10.67
CA ILE A 23 -4.59 -14.30 9.97
C ILE A 23 -3.50 -14.92 10.84
N ASP A 24 -2.87 -15.96 10.31
CA ASP A 24 -1.66 -16.53 10.92
C ASP A 24 -0.43 -15.69 10.52
N CYS A 25 -0.07 -14.76 11.40
CA CYS A 25 1.06 -13.85 11.16
C CYS A 25 2.41 -14.58 11.06
N LYS A 26 2.53 -15.83 11.54
CA LYS A 26 3.74 -16.64 11.37
C LYS A 26 3.96 -17.07 9.92
N LYS A 27 2.89 -17.08 9.12
CA LYS A 27 2.90 -17.40 7.68
C LYS A 27 2.93 -16.17 6.79
N THR A 28 3.09 -14.99 7.36
CA THR A 28 3.02 -13.72 6.63
C THR A 28 4.36 -13.00 6.71
N LEU A 29 4.92 -12.66 5.57
CA LEU A 29 6.10 -11.80 5.45
C LEU A 29 5.68 -10.48 4.79
N ILE A 30 6.10 -9.36 5.35
CA ILE A 30 5.87 -8.04 4.78
C ILE A 30 7.22 -7.50 4.32
N ILE A 31 7.43 -7.44 3.01
CA ILE A 31 8.72 -7.08 2.41
C ILE A 31 8.53 -5.79 1.62
N PRO A 32 9.18 -4.68 2.01
CA PRO A 32 9.17 -3.46 1.22
C PRO A 32 10.03 -3.63 -0.02
N ILE A 33 9.43 -3.49 -1.18
CA ILE A 33 10.13 -3.59 -2.46
C ILE A 33 10.29 -2.17 -3.01
N PRO A 34 11.51 -1.73 -3.35
CA PRO A 34 11.73 -0.44 -3.97
C PRO A 34 11.00 -0.36 -5.32
N ASP A 35 10.40 0.79 -5.58
CA ASP A 35 9.90 1.08 -6.91
C ASP A 35 11.08 1.46 -7.80
N THR A 36 11.29 0.71 -8.87
CA THR A 36 12.36 0.97 -9.83
C THR A 36 11.77 1.65 -11.05
N ASN A 37 12.46 2.66 -11.57
CA ASN A 37 12.05 3.34 -12.81
C ASN A 37 12.16 2.44 -14.06
N ILE A 38 12.76 1.26 -13.92
CA ILE A 38 12.96 0.30 -15.01
C ILE A 38 12.02 -0.90 -14.77
N HIS A 39 10.87 -0.85 -15.38
CA HIS A 39 9.83 -1.87 -15.21
C HIS A 39 10.27 -3.30 -15.58
N SER A 40 11.12 -3.45 -16.60
CA SER A 40 11.63 -4.77 -17.03
C SER A 40 12.48 -5.48 -15.98
N THR A 41 13.14 -4.74 -15.09
CA THR A 41 13.97 -5.31 -14.01
C THR A 41 13.23 -5.48 -12.70
N TRP A 42 12.03 -4.91 -12.57
CA TRP A 42 11.29 -4.90 -11.31
C TRP A 42 10.94 -6.31 -10.79
N THR A 43 10.55 -7.21 -11.68
CA THR A 43 10.26 -8.61 -11.30
C THR A 43 11.50 -9.34 -10.77
N HIS A 44 12.69 -9.04 -11.30
CA HIS A 44 13.95 -9.58 -10.77
C HIS A 44 14.28 -9.01 -9.38
N THR A 45 13.95 -7.73 -9.14
CA THR A 45 14.08 -7.15 -7.80
C THR A 45 13.16 -7.86 -6.80
N VAL A 46 11.96 -8.25 -7.22
CA VAL A 46 11.07 -9.09 -6.40
C VAL A 46 11.74 -10.40 -6.05
N ASP A 47 12.27 -11.14 -7.04
CA ASP A 47 12.92 -12.44 -6.83
C ASP A 47 14.13 -12.36 -5.86
N MET A 48 14.86 -11.25 -5.89
CA MET A 48 15.99 -11.04 -4.99
C MET A 48 15.59 -10.79 -3.54
N LEU A 49 14.39 -10.29 -3.30
CA LEU A 49 13.95 -9.83 -1.99
C LEU A 49 12.94 -10.75 -1.31
N VAL A 50 12.29 -11.64 -2.07
CA VAL A 50 11.24 -12.51 -1.53
C VAL A 50 11.65 -13.99 -1.59
N PRO A 51 11.14 -14.86 -0.68
CA PRO A 51 11.27 -16.29 -0.83
C PRO A 51 10.64 -16.78 -2.14
N GLN A 52 11.00 -18.00 -2.56
CA GLN A 52 10.39 -18.64 -3.73
C GLN A 52 8.86 -18.64 -3.61
N TYR A 53 8.17 -18.38 -4.70
CA TYR A 53 6.72 -18.28 -4.78
C TYR A 53 6.20 -18.94 -6.05
N ASP A 54 4.96 -19.48 -5.99
CA ASP A 54 4.31 -20.20 -7.09
C ASP A 54 3.30 -19.33 -7.83
N ALA A 55 2.78 -18.28 -7.18
CA ALA A 55 1.77 -17.41 -7.74
C ALA A 55 1.89 -15.97 -7.23
N VAL A 56 1.39 -15.03 -8.03
CA VAL A 56 1.32 -13.61 -7.72
C VAL A 56 -0.13 -13.15 -7.76
N PHE A 57 -0.56 -12.43 -6.71
CA PHE A 57 -1.86 -11.78 -6.65
C PHE A 57 -1.70 -10.30 -6.99
N THR A 58 -2.30 -9.86 -8.08
CA THR A 58 -2.25 -8.44 -8.47
C THR A 58 -3.46 -8.05 -9.31
N ASN A 59 -3.91 -6.79 -9.14
CA ASN A 59 -4.90 -6.15 -10.01
C ASN A 59 -4.26 -5.10 -10.93
N ASN A 60 -2.93 -5.03 -10.96
CA ASN A 60 -2.20 -4.19 -11.90
C ASN A 60 -1.92 -5.01 -13.16
N ALA A 61 -2.59 -4.67 -14.27
CA ALA A 61 -2.48 -5.40 -15.53
C ALA A 61 -1.03 -5.47 -16.05
N PHE A 62 -0.26 -4.38 -15.91
CA PHE A 62 1.12 -4.37 -16.36
C PHE A 62 2.02 -5.26 -15.48
N THR A 63 1.88 -5.20 -14.16
CA THR A 63 2.56 -6.11 -13.23
C THR A 63 2.21 -7.56 -13.54
N GLY A 64 0.93 -7.87 -13.72
CA GLY A 64 0.48 -9.21 -14.11
C GLY A 64 1.13 -9.69 -15.39
N TYR A 65 1.15 -8.85 -16.43
CA TYR A 65 1.80 -9.16 -17.70
C TYR A 65 3.27 -9.54 -17.54
N LEU A 66 4.05 -8.79 -16.74
CA LEU A 66 5.47 -9.07 -16.51
C LEU A 66 5.70 -10.45 -15.87
N PHE A 67 4.83 -10.88 -14.95
CA PHE A 67 4.93 -12.20 -14.33
C PHE A 67 4.46 -13.33 -15.27
N ILE A 68 3.42 -13.10 -16.07
CA ILE A 68 2.95 -14.07 -17.09
C ILE A 68 4.06 -14.35 -18.10
N GLN A 69 4.81 -13.34 -18.56
CA GLN A 69 5.95 -13.51 -19.46
C GLN A 69 7.06 -14.41 -18.90
N ARG A 70 7.08 -14.58 -17.58
CA ARG A 70 8.01 -15.44 -16.86
C ARG A 70 7.41 -16.80 -16.46
N ASN A 71 6.24 -17.15 -17.00
CA ASN A 71 5.49 -18.37 -16.66
C ASN A 71 5.10 -18.48 -15.17
N ILE A 72 4.94 -17.34 -14.49
CA ILE A 72 4.44 -17.28 -13.11
C ILE A 72 2.92 -17.15 -13.16
N MET A 73 2.22 -17.94 -12.34
CA MET A 73 0.76 -17.86 -12.21
C MET A 73 0.35 -16.51 -11.65
N VAL A 74 -0.58 -15.84 -12.34
CA VAL A 74 -1.14 -14.56 -11.89
C VAL A 74 -2.62 -14.74 -11.55
N ILE A 75 -3.01 -14.28 -10.38
CA ILE A 75 -4.37 -14.33 -9.86
C ILE A 75 -4.84 -12.90 -9.61
N GLU A 76 -5.96 -12.54 -10.22
CA GLU A 76 -6.60 -11.22 -10.01
C GLU A 76 -7.65 -11.32 -8.92
N PRO A 77 -7.36 -10.86 -7.68
CA PRO A 77 -8.33 -10.90 -6.59
C PRO A 77 -9.46 -9.90 -6.84
N LYS A 78 -10.68 -10.27 -6.48
CA LYS A 78 -11.81 -9.33 -6.51
C LYS A 78 -11.57 -8.20 -5.52
N LEU A 79 -11.61 -6.96 -6.00
CA LEU A 79 -11.51 -5.78 -5.15
C LEU A 79 -12.82 -5.51 -4.43
N VAL A 80 -12.77 -5.37 -3.11
CA VAL A 80 -13.93 -5.06 -2.29
C VAL A 80 -14.08 -3.54 -2.19
N ASN A 81 -15.17 -3.01 -2.72
CA ASN A 81 -15.59 -1.60 -2.59
C ASN A 81 -14.45 -0.57 -2.79
N ARG A 82 -13.67 -0.75 -3.86
CA ARG A 82 -12.46 0.03 -4.17
C ARG A 82 -12.68 1.54 -4.16
N LEU A 83 -13.87 2.01 -4.52
CA LEU A 83 -14.17 3.44 -4.52
C LEU A 83 -14.06 4.06 -3.11
N HIS A 84 -14.36 3.30 -2.06
CA HIS A 84 -14.31 3.75 -0.67
C HIS A 84 -12.97 3.41 0.01
N PHE A 85 -12.43 2.23 -0.24
CA PHE A 85 -11.24 1.72 0.44
C PHE A 85 -9.92 1.98 -0.31
N SER A 86 -9.88 2.95 -1.21
CA SER A 86 -8.62 3.34 -1.85
C SER A 86 -7.86 4.37 -1.02
N GLY A 87 -6.53 4.27 -1.00
CA GLY A 87 -5.68 5.26 -0.33
C GLY A 87 -5.86 6.68 -0.88
N THR A 88 -6.21 6.81 -2.16
CA THR A 88 -6.53 8.09 -2.79
C THR A 88 -7.80 8.71 -2.20
N GLU A 89 -8.86 7.94 -2.06
CA GLU A 89 -10.12 8.43 -1.47
C GLU A 89 -9.95 8.80 0.01
N ILE A 90 -9.23 7.97 0.77
CA ILE A 90 -8.93 8.24 2.17
C ILE A 90 -8.17 9.56 2.32
N ARG A 91 -7.10 9.77 1.54
CA ARG A 91 -6.35 11.03 1.56
C ARG A 91 -7.19 12.23 1.12
N ARG A 92 -8.03 12.07 0.10
CA ARG A 92 -8.99 13.10 -0.32
C ARG A 92 -9.92 13.53 0.83
N ARG A 93 -10.42 12.56 1.60
CA ARG A 93 -11.27 12.84 2.78
C ARG A 93 -10.49 13.54 3.89
N MET A 94 -9.26 13.14 4.17
CA MET A 94 -8.38 13.84 5.12
C MET A 94 -8.20 15.31 4.75
N LEU A 95 -7.94 15.61 3.47
CA LEU A 95 -7.78 16.98 2.96
C LEU A 95 -9.05 17.82 3.09
N LYS A 96 -10.21 17.20 2.87
CA LYS A 96 -11.52 17.87 2.90
C LYS A 96 -12.19 17.85 4.27
N ASN A 97 -11.53 17.35 5.31
CA ASN A 97 -12.09 17.14 6.65
C ASN A 97 -13.40 16.30 6.64
N ILE A 98 -13.52 15.37 5.69
CA ILE A 98 -14.62 14.40 5.62
C ILE A 98 -14.25 13.17 6.45
N LYS A 99 -15.21 12.55 7.11
CA LYS A 99 -15.02 11.34 7.93
C LYS A 99 -14.37 10.21 7.10
N TRP A 100 -13.24 9.70 7.56
CA TRP A 100 -12.42 8.66 6.90
C TRP A 100 -12.00 7.55 7.85
N THR A 101 -12.09 7.75 9.17
CA THR A 101 -11.55 6.86 10.21
C THR A 101 -12.12 5.45 10.14
N GLN A 102 -13.38 5.31 9.69
CA GLN A 102 -14.04 4.00 9.50
C GLN A 102 -13.58 3.25 8.24
N LEU A 103 -12.72 3.85 7.41
CA LEU A 103 -12.22 3.27 6.15
C LEU A 103 -10.85 2.61 6.31
N VAL A 104 -10.29 2.62 7.49
CA VAL A 104 -8.99 2.01 7.81
C VAL A 104 -9.14 1.13 9.06
N PRO A 105 -8.28 0.11 9.23
CA PRO A 105 -8.20 -0.64 10.47
C PRO A 105 -7.87 0.27 11.67
N GLU A 106 -8.37 -0.09 12.85
CA GLU A 106 -8.13 0.66 14.09
C GLU A 106 -6.63 0.87 14.38
N GLN A 107 -5.81 -0.15 14.15
CA GLN A 107 -4.36 -0.09 14.34
C GLN A 107 -3.71 0.91 13.40
N THR A 108 -4.15 0.95 12.14
CA THR A 108 -3.72 1.95 11.16
C THR A 108 -4.12 3.35 11.61
N LEU A 109 -5.34 3.54 12.13
CA LEU A 109 -5.81 4.83 12.65
C LEU A 109 -4.91 5.32 13.80
N LYS A 110 -4.63 4.46 14.79
CA LYS A 110 -3.75 4.78 15.93
C LYS A 110 -2.36 5.25 15.48
N ILE A 111 -1.79 4.61 14.47
CA ILE A 111 -0.48 5.02 13.93
C ILE A 111 -0.59 6.38 13.22
N ILE A 112 -1.61 6.59 12.38
CA ILE A 112 -1.81 7.87 11.68
C ILE A 112 -1.96 9.02 12.68
N GLU A 113 -2.68 8.82 13.77
CA GLU A 113 -2.84 9.80 14.85
C GLU A 113 -1.50 10.07 15.55
N LYS A 114 -0.79 9.02 15.95
CA LYS A 114 0.51 9.11 16.64
C LYS A 114 1.55 9.92 15.85
N ILE A 115 1.57 9.79 14.52
CA ILE A 115 2.55 10.49 13.66
C ILE A 115 2.03 11.83 13.10
N ASN A 116 0.88 12.31 13.56
CA ASN A 116 0.20 13.48 13.00
C ASN A 116 0.02 13.38 11.47
N GLY A 117 -0.39 12.19 11.00
CA GLY A 117 -0.42 11.83 9.59
C GLY A 117 -1.37 12.70 8.76
N VAL A 118 -2.50 13.15 9.31
CA VAL A 118 -3.45 14.03 8.62
C VAL A 118 -2.81 15.38 8.31
N ASP A 119 -2.10 15.98 9.28
CA ASP A 119 -1.42 17.27 9.08
C ASP A 119 -0.29 17.15 8.05
N ARG A 120 0.42 16.00 8.05
CA ARG A 120 1.43 15.70 7.04
C ARG A 120 0.82 15.65 5.63
N VAL A 121 -0.32 14.96 5.46
CA VAL A 121 -1.04 14.89 4.18
C VAL A 121 -1.41 16.29 3.70
N LYS A 122 -1.94 17.15 4.59
CA LYS A 122 -2.30 18.53 4.27
C LYS A 122 -1.09 19.38 3.88
N LYS A 123 0.00 19.32 4.66
CA LYS A 123 1.25 20.06 4.37
C LYS A 123 1.85 19.68 3.01
N ILE A 124 1.93 18.38 2.71
CA ILE A 124 2.45 17.90 1.43
C ILE A 124 1.58 18.40 0.28
N SER A 125 0.25 18.28 0.39
CA SER A 125 -0.67 18.76 -0.65
C SER A 125 -0.51 20.25 -0.93
N ASN A 126 -0.39 21.09 0.10
CA ASN A 126 -0.23 22.53 -0.03
C ASN A 126 1.13 22.93 -0.66
N SER A 127 2.20 22.18 -0.36
CA SER A 127 3.54 22.44 -0.91
C SER A 127 3.61 22.24 -2.43
N PHE A 128 2.76 21.38 -3.00
CA PHE A 128 2.69 21.18 -4.45
C PHE A 128 1.87 22.25 -5.17
N HIS A 129 0.97 22.96 -4.48
CA HIS A 129 0.18 24.04 -5.08
C HIS A 129 0.98 25.34 -5.23
N HIS A 130 2.04 25.54 -4.43
CA HIS A 130 2.90 26.73 -4.50
C HIS A 130 4.03 26.64 -5.55
N LYS A 131 4.22 25.48 -6.22
CA LYS A 131 5.23 25.33 -7.28
C LYS A 131 4.69 25.44 -8.71
N LYS A 132 3.44 25.88 -8.88
CA LYS A 132 2.86 26.21 -10.19
C LYS A 132 2.72 27.73 -10.34
N ILE A 133 3.86 28.41 -10.37
CA ILE A 133 3.98 29.78 -10.90
C ILE A 133 5.09 29.74 -11.94
#